data_1d53dfdaaf9fbbe0b02e2344bf7a3905
#
_entry.id   1d53dfdaaf9fbbe0b02e2344bf7a3905
#
_cell.length_a   1.000
_cell.length_b   1.000
_cell.length_c   1.000
_cell.angle_alpha   90.00
_cell.angle_beta   90.00
_cell.angle_gamma   90.00
#
_symmetry.space_group_name_H-M   'P 1'
#
loop_
_entity.id
_entity.type
_entity.pdbx_description
1 polymer ?
#
loop_
_entity_poly.entity_id
_entity_poly.type
_entity_poly.pdbx_seq_one_letter_code
_entity_poly.pdbx_strand_id
1 'polypeptide(L)'
;MTYYFTSDWHLGHSNIIKYCRRPFLTHEESSLLDLAIKGVIPIKDFIISKESTDKMTDAIIDRTNNVATKNDVLVIAGDFCWLPRNRPDLKANIVKSYINRLNCKNVYIICGNHDDRKVLNNAGCFKGVFEQYTFNVNGQKIFISHYPCRSWESSFY
;
A
#
# COMPACT_ATOMS: atom_id res chain seq x y z
N MET A 1 18.70 -0.12 14.01
CA MET A 1 17.56 0.56 13.36
C MET A 1 17.78 0.49 11.86
N THR A 2 16.95 -0.25 11.18
CA THR A 2 17.00 -0.44 9.72
C THR A 2 15.84 0.33 9.08
N TYR A 3 16.07 0.90 7.90
CA TYR A 3 15.02 1.52 7.09
C TYR A 3 14.56 0.52 6.03
N TYR A 4 13.26 0.27 5.97
CA TYR A 4 12.60 -0.50 4.94
C TYR A 4 11.74 0.41 4.08
N PHE A 5 11.87 0.28 2.77
CA PHE A 5 11.09 1.04 1.78
C PHE A 5 10.22 0.08 0.99
N THR A 6 8.97 0.45 0.80
CA THR A 6 7.96 -0.32 0.06
C THR A 6 6.95 0.62 -0.57
N SER A 7 6.10 0.14 -1.47
CA SER A 7 5.02 0.92 -2.10
C SER A 7 3.85 0.04 -2.51
N ASP A 8 2.75 0.66 -2.92
CA ASP A 8 1.64 0.05 -3.65
C ASP A 8 1.03 -1.18 -2.94
N TRP A 9 0.82 -1.08 -1.65
CA TRP A 9 0.24 -2.17 -0.88
C TRP A 9 -1.20 -2.44 -1.28
N HIS A 10 -2.03 -1.40 -1.45
CA HIS A 10 -3.44 -1.51 -1.80
C HIS A 10 -4.21 -2.48 -0.89
N LEU A 11 -3.98 -2.42 0.43
CA LEU A 11 -4.64 -3.30 1.38
C LEU A 11 -6.17 -3.20 1.25
N GLY A 12 -6.86 -4.33 1.19
CA GLY A 12 -8.30 -4.37 1.02
C GLY A 12 -8.82 -4.02 -0.38
N HIS A 13 -7.94 -3.84 -1.38
CA HIS A 13 -8.32 -3.47 -2.74
C HIS A 13 -8.44 -4.73 -3.63
N SER A 14 -9.65 -5.29 -3.74
CA SER A 14 -9.89 -6.50 -4.52
C SER A 14 -9.47 -6.38 -6.00
N ASN A 15 -9.83 -5.28 -6.66
CA ASN A 15 -9.59 -5.12 -8.09
C ASN A 15 -8.10 -5.07 -8.48
N ILE A 16 -7.21 -4.64 -7.58
CA ILE A 16 -5.77 -4.59 -7.87
C ILE A 16 -5.20 -5.99 -8.13
N ILE A 17 -5.81 -7.03 -7.54
CA ILE A 17 -5.39 -8.42 -7.72
C ILE A 17 -5.51 -8.81 -9.19
N LYS A 18 -6.66 -8.49 -9.83
CA LYS A 18 -6.87 -8.81 -11.25
C LYS A 18 -6.08 -7.88 -12.19
N TYR A 19 -6.04 -6.57 -11.90
CA TYR A 19 -5.37 -5.61 -12.77
C TYR A 19 -3.85 -5.76 -12.79
N CYS A 20 -3.25 -6.05 -11.63
CA CYS A 20 -1.82 -6.28 -11.49
C CYS A 20 -1.45 -7.76 -11.46
N ARG A 21 -2.39 -8.68 -11.70
CA ARG A 21 -2.18 -10.15 -11.71
C ARG A 21 -1.47 -10.63 -10.44
N ARG A 22 -1.88 -10.12 -9.28
CA ARG A 22 -1.27 -10.52 -8.01
C ARG A 22 -1.59 -11.99 -7.69
N PRO A 23 -0.66 -12.78 -7.13
CA PRO A 23 -0.80 -14.23 -6.98
C PRO A 23 -1.64 -14.62 -5.74
N PHE A 24 -2.84 -14.05 -5.61
CA PHE A 24 -3.72 -14.26 -4.46
C PHE A 24 -5.10 -14.80 -4.83
N LEU A 25 -5.31 -15.11 -6.10
CA LEU A 25 -6.56 -15.66 -6.61
C LEU A 25 -6.78 -17.12 -6.13
N THR A 26 -8.03 -17.51 -5.95
CA THR A 26 -8.41 -18.92 -5.90
C THR A 26 -8.19 -19.57 -7.26
N HIS A 27 -8.26 -20.91 -7.32
CA HIS A 27 -8.14 -21.62 -8.59
C HIS A 27 -9.25 -21.24 -9.58
N GLU A 28 -10.48 -21.10 -9.09
CA GLU A 28 -11.63 -20.69 -9.89
C GLU A 28 -11.48 -19.26 -10.41
N GLU A 29 -11.08 -18.33 -9.53
CA GLU A 29 -10.82 -16.94 -9.91
C GLU A 29 -9.68 -16.83 -10.94
N SER A 30 -8.65 -17.65 -10.83
CA SER A 30 -7.55 -17.68 -11.80
C SER A 30 -8.06 -18.12 -13.19
N SER A 31 -8.91 -19.15 -13.23
CA SER A 31 -9.53 -19.62 -14.46
C SER A 31 -10.44 -18.55 -15.10
N LEU A 32 -11.22 -17.83 -14.28
CA LEU A 32 -12.06 -16.73 -14.75
C LEU A 32 -11.22 -15.55 -15.27
N LEU A 33 -10.11 -15.23 -14.61
CA LEU A 33 -9.20 -14.19 -15.08
C LEU A 33 -8.59 -14.54 -16.44
N ASP A 34 -8.22 -15.80 -16.65
CA ASP A 34 -7.72 -16.28 -17.95
C ASP A 34 -8.76 -16.12 -19.06
N LEU A 35 -10.04 -16.41 -18.77
CA LEU A 35 -11.14 -16.16 -19.71
C LEU A 35 -11.33 -14.66 -20.00
N ALA A 36 -11.19 -13.82 -18.98
CA ALA A 36 -11.29 -12.37 -19.14
C ALA A 36 -10.11 -11.81 -19.97
N ILE A 37 -8.90 -12.32 -19.78
CA ILE A 37 -7.71 -11.94 -20.57
C ILE A 37 -7.88 -12.36 -22.05
N LYS A 38 -8.49 -13.52 -22.31
CA LYS A 38 -8.81 -13.99 -23.67
C LYS A 38 -9.99 -13.26 -24.32
N GLY A 39 -10.63 -12.33 -23.59
CA GLY A 39 -11.78 -11.55 -24.08
C GLY A 39 -13.10 -12.34 -24.13
N VAL A 40 -13.17 -13.52 -23.50
CA VAL A 40 -14.36 -14.36 -23.42
C VAL A 40 -15.41 -13.73 -22.48
N ILE A 41 -14.95 -13.13 -21.40
CA ILE A 41 -15.79 -12.37 -20.45
C ILE A 41 -15.18 -10.97 -20.24
N PRO A 42 -16.00 -9.94 -19.99
CA PRO A 42 -15.48 -8.61 -19.66
C PRO A 42 -14.74 -8.63 -18.31
N ILE A 43 -13.55 -8.10 -18.26
CA ILE A 43 -12.74 -8.09 -17.02
C ILE A 43 -13.42 -7.32 -15.88
N LYS A 44 -14.27 -6.34 -16.20
CA LYS A 44 -15.07 -5.58 -15.22
C LYS A 44 -16.11 -6.44 -14.49
N ASP A 45 -16.61 -7.49 -15.14
CA ASP A 45 -17.68 -8.35 -14.62
C ASP A 45 -17.10 -9.47 -13.72
N PHE A 46 -15.79 -9.65 -13.75
CA PHE A 46 -15.09 -10.58 -12.87
C PHE A 46 -14.89 -9.94 -11.48
N ILE A 47 -15.54 -10.50 -10.47
CA ILE A 47 -15.50 -10.02 -9.08
C ILE A 47 -14.50 -10.88 -8.29
N ILE A 48 -13.54 -10.24 -7.64
CA ILE A 48 -12.61 -10.88 -6.72
C ILE A 48 -13.29 -11.09 -5.37
N SER A 49 -13.15 -12.29 -4.82
CA SER A 49 -13.69 -12.65 -3.51
C SER A 49 -13.05 -11.85 -2.36
N LYS A 50 -13.77 -11.80 -1.25
CA LYS A 50 -13.21 -11.29 -0.01
C LYS A 50 -12.03 -12.14 0.46
N GLU A 51 -12.11 -13.48 0.28
CA GLU A 51 -11.04 -14.41 0.64
C GLU A 51 -9.71 -14.07 -0.05
N SER A 52 -9.71 -13.89 -1.36
CA SER A 52 -8.51 -13.49 -2.11
C SER A 52 -8.00 -12.12 -1.69
N THR A 53 -8.90 -11.18 -1.38
CA THR A 53 -8.55 -9.85 -0.92
C THR A 53 -7.92 -9.87 0.48
N ASP A 54 -8.48 -10.64 1.39
CA ASP A 54 -7.96 -10.82 2.75
C ASP A 54 -6.61 -11.54 2.69
N LYS A 55 -6.48 -12.62 1.90
CA LYS A 55 -5.22 -13.34 1.70
C LYS A 55 -4.10 -12.44 1.20
N MET A 56 -4.38 -11.53 0.26
CA MET A 56 -3.41 -10.53 -0.20
C MET A 56 -3.01 -9.61 0.96
N THR A 57 -3.99 -9.07 1.66
CA THR A 57 -3.78 -8.14 2.78
C THR A 57 -2.94 -8.77 3.87
N ASP A 58 -3.29 -9.98 4.29
CA ASP A 58 -2.59 -10.75 5.33
C ASP A 58 -1.15 -11.05 4.90
N ALA A 59 -0.96 -11.52 3.68
CA ALA A 59 0.37 -11.84 3.16
C ALA A 59 1.32 -10.61 3.12
N ILE A 60 0.81 -9.43 2.78
CA ILE A 60 1.62 -8.19 2.77
C ILE A 60 2.02 -7.81 4.20
N ILE A 61 1.07 -7.83 5.13
CA ILE A 61 1.32 -7.50 6.54
C ILE A 61 2.28 -8.50 7.18
N ASP A 62 2.06 -9.81 6.99
CA ASP A 62 2.88 -10.86 7.56
C ASP A 62 4.31 -10.82 7.03
N ARG A 63 4.50 -10.64 5.72
CA ARG A 63 5.84 -10.47 5.13
C ARG A 63 6.55 -9.24 5.68
N THR A 64 5.84 -8.14 5.88
CA THR A 64 6.40 -6.94 6.48
C THR A 64 6.80 -7.19 7.94
N ASN A 65 5.95 -7.86 8.71
CA ASN A 65 6.21 -8.21 10.12
C ASN A 65 7.36 -9.20 10.30
N ASN A 66 7.63 -10.03 9.29
CA ASN A 66 8.77 -10.96 9.31
C ASN A 66 10.13 -10.26 9.14
N VAL A 67 10.16 -9.04 8.59
CA VAL A 67 11.40 -8.32 8.34
C VAL A 67 11.55 -7.05 9.18
N ALA A 68 10.47 -6.29 9.38
CA ALA A 68 10.50 -5.02 10.10
C ALA A 68 10.06 -5.20 11.57
N THR A 69 10.94 -4.81 12.48
CA THR A 69 10.71 -4.89 13.94
C THR A 69 10.23 -3.55 14.50
N LYS A 70 9.88 -3.54 15.79
CA LYS A 70 9.47 -2.31 16.51
C LYS A 70 10.55 -1.22 16.54
N ASN A 71 11.82 -1.59 16.35
CA ASN A 71 12.96 -0.66 16.41
C ASN A 71 13.37 -0.12 15.04
N ASP A 72 12.71 -0.56 13.97
CA ASP A 72 13.02 -0.17 12.60
C ASP A 72 12.12 0.96 12.11
N VAL A 73 12.41 1.47 10.93
CA VAL A 73 11.61 2.48 10.24
C VAL A 73 11.05 1.87 8.97
N LEU A 74 9.75 2.01 8.77
CA LEU A 74 9.04 1.59 7.58
C LEU A 74 8.56 2.83 6.82
N VAL A 75 8.93 2.93 5.55
CA VAL A 75 8.51 4.00 4.66
C VAL A 75 7.67 3.38 3.54
N ILE A 76 6.40 3.77 3.46
CA ILE A 76 5.46 3.33 2.42
C ILE A 76 5.35 4.46 1.39
N ALA A 77 5.82 4.20 0.18
CA ALA A 77 5.83 5.17 -0.90
C ALA A 77 4.53 5.12 -1.73
N GLY A 78 3.40 5.32 -1.06
CA GLY A 78 2.08 5.51 -1.65
C GLY A 78 1.23 4.27 -1.81
N ASP A 79 -0.04 4.55 -2.07
CA ASP A 79 -1.11 3.59 -2.35
C ASP A 79 -1.26 2.53 -1.26
N PHE A 80 -1.46 3.03 -0.02
CA PHE A 80 -1.48 2.21 1.18
C PHE A 80 -2.66 1.25 1.23
N CYS A 81 -3.90 1.76 1.16
CA CYS A 81 -5.08 0.92 1.29
C CYS A 81 -6.30 1.48 0.55
N TRP A 82 -7.23 0.57 0.25
CA TRP A 82 -8.52 0.94 -0.32
C TRP A 82 -9.47 1.48 0.75
N LEU A 83 -10.08 2.64 0.45
CA LEU A 83 -11.01 3.31 1.36
C LEU A 83 -12.39 3.45 0.71
N PRO A 84 -13.47 3.11 1.42
CA PRO A 84 -14.82 3.20 0.88
C PRO A 84 -15.20 4.66 0.61
N ARG A 85 -15.74 4.95 -0.59
CA ARG A 85 -16.10 6.32 -0.97
C ARG A 85 -17.25 6.87 -0.14
N ASN A 86 -18.23 6.04 0.16
CA ASN A 86 -19.51 6.43 0.78
C ASN A 86 -19.53 6.34 2.31
N ARG A 87 -18.39 6.06 2.96
CA ARG A 87 -18.28 5.91 4.41
C ARG A 87 -17.08 6.68 4.95
N PRO A 88 -17.12 8.02 4.91
CA PRO A 88 -16.02 8.86 5.39
C PRO A 88 -15.71 8.66 6.87
N ASP A 89 -16.75 8.32 7.67
CA ASP A 89 -16.68 8.01 9.09
C ASP A 89 -15.76 6.82 9.43
N LEU A 90 -15.66 5.85 8.51
CA LEU A 90 -14.88 4.63 8.72
C LEU A 90 -13.43 4.74 8.26
N LYS A 91 -13.10 5.67 7.37
CA LYS A 91 -11.82 5.70 6.66
C LYS A 91 -10.61 5.71 7.61
N ALA A 92 -10.60 6.61 8.58
CA ALA A 92 -9.50 6.71 9.53
C ALA A 92 -9.34 5.43 10.38
N ASN A 93 -10.46 4.80 10.75
CA ASN A 93 -10.44 3.56 11.53
C ASN A 93 -9.92 2.37 10.70
N ILE A 94 -10.24 2.31 9.40
CA ILE A 94 -9.68 1.30 8.47
C ILE A 94 -8.16 1.46 8.40
N VAL A 95 -7.65 2.67 8.20
CA VAL A 95 -6.21 2.95 8.19
C VAL A 95 -5.56 2.48 9.51
N LYS A 96 -6.13 2.88 10.66
CA LYS A 96 -5.63 2.45 11.98
C LYS A 96 -5.61 0.94 12.13
N SER A 97 -6.65 0.25 11.66
CA SER A 97 -6.75 -1.21 11.80
C SER A 97 -5.59 -1.92 11.09
N TYR A 98 -5.17 -1.46 9.91
CA TYR A 98 -4.02 -2.02 9.21
C TYR A 98 -2.69 -1.68 9.90
N ILE A 99 -2.47 -0.42 10.28
CA ILE A 99 -1.23 -0.02 10.97
C ILE A 99 -1.06 -0.73 12.31
N ASN A 100 -2.15 -0.97 13.05
CA ASN A 100 -2.10 -1.68 14.32
C ASN A 100 -1.62 -3.12 14.20
N ARG A 101 -1.80 -3.75 13.04
CA ARG A 101 -1.31 -5.10 12.74
C ARG A 101 0.20 -5.17 12.48
N LEU A 102 0.86 -4.04 12.22
CA LEU A 102 2.29 -3.99 11.99
C LEU A 102 3.08 -4.06 13.31
N ASN A 103 4.18 -4.81 13.32
CA ASN A 103 5.16 -4.82 14.42
C ASN A 103 5.90 -3.47 14.50
N CYS A 104 6.34 -2.95 13.35
CA CYS A 104 6.98 -1.65 13.25
C CYS A 104 5.98 -0.52 13.56
N LYS A 105 6.33 0.37 14.49
CA LYS A 105 5.49 1.52 14.86
C LYS A 105 6.05 2.86 14.35
N ASN A 106 7.23 2.85 13.76
CA ASN A 106 7.83 4.03 13.12
C ASN A 106 7.49 4.02 11.62
N VAL A 107 6.21 4.18 11.30
CA VAL A 107 5.71 4.12 9.92
C VAL A 107 5.56 5.53 9.37
N TYR A 108 6.18 5.77 8.23
CA TYR A 108 6.03 6.99 7.41
C TYR A 108 5.30 6.64 6.12
N ILE A 109 4.50 7.58 5.61
CA ILE A 109 3.83 7.41 4.32
C ILE A 109 4.07 8.62 3.41
N ILE A 110 4.41 8.33 2.17
CA ILE A 110 4.39 9.28 1.06
C ILE A 110 3.09 9.02 0.30
N CYS A 111 2.23 10.01 0.14
CA CYS A 111 0.92 9.82 -0.47
C CYS A 111 1.02 9.47 -1.96
N GLY A 112 0.30 8.42 -2.37
CA GLY A 112 0.07 8.06 -3.76
C GLY A 112 -1.27 8.60 -4.28
N ASN A 113 -1.63 8.19 -5.51
CA ASN A 113 -2.86 8.66 -6.16
C ASN A 113 -4.14 8.03 -5.57
N HIS A 114 -4.04 6.93 -4.85
CA HIS A 114 -5.16 6.31 -4.15
C HIS A 114 -5.29 6.74 -2.68
N ASP A 115 -4.35 7.54 -2.19
CA ASP A 115 -4.32 7.97 -0.80
C ASP A 115 -5.07 9.29 -0.60
N ASP A 116 -5.82 9.38 0.50
CA ASP A 116 -6.41 10.62 0.97
C ASP A 116 -5.57 11.16 2.15
N ARG A 117 -4.73 12.16 1.87
CA ARG A 117 -3.81 12.73 2.85
C ARG A 117 -4.51 13.22 4.13
N LYS A 118 -5.73 13.77 4.00
CA LYS A 118 -6.50 14.22 5.17
C LYS A 118 -6.90 13.05 6.05
N VAL A 119 -7.34 11.94 5.42
CA VAL A 119 -7.70 10.72 6.14
C VAL A 119 -6.49 10.11 6.83
N LEU A 120 -5.34 10.04 6.14
CA LEU A 120 -4.10 9.49 6.70
C LEU A 120 -3.61 10.31 7.91
N ASN A 121 -3.64 11.65 7.81
CA ASN A 121 -3.32 12.53 8.94
C ASN A 121 -4.31 12.35 10.10
N ASN A 122 -5.62 12.30 9.82
CA ASN A 122 -6.65 12.14 10.84
C ASN A 122 -6.61 10.77 11.52
N ALA A 123 -6.05 9.76 10.86
CA ALA A 123 -5.81 8.47 11.47
C ALA A 123 -4.81 8.57 12.64
N GLY A 124 -3.85 9.51 12.61
CA GLY A 124 -2.93 9.78 13.71
C GLY A 124 -2.04 8.60 14.10
N CYS A 125 -1.79 7.68 13.17
CA CYS A 125 -1.03 6.44 13.42
C CYS A 125 0.30 6.38 12.65
N PHE A 126 0.58 7.37 11.80
CA PHE A 126 1.87 7.52 11.12
C PHE A 126 2.78 8.49 11.85
N LYS A 127 4.08 8.30 11.77
CA LYS A 127 5.10 9.25 12.24
C LYS A 127 5.20 10.48 11.34
N GLY A 128 4.84 10.34 10.07
CA GLY A 128 4.74 11.44 9.11
C GLY A 128 3.94 11.02 7.88
N VAL A 129 3.21 12.00 7.32
CA VAL A 129 2.40 11.86 6.10
C VAL A 129 2.83 12.97 5.15
N PHE A 130 3.47 12.62 4.05
CA PHE A 130 4.09 13.57 3.11
C PHE A 130 3.62 13.32 1.67
N GLU A 131 3.80 14.29 0.80
CA GLU A 131 3.67 14.11 -0.66
C GLU A 131 4.98 13.64 -1.28
N GLN A 132 6.08 14.11 -0.72
CA GLN A 132 7.46 13.71 -1.00
C GLN A 132 8.31 14.02 0.22
N TYR A 133 9.39 13.29 0.42
CA TYR A 133 10.28 13.53 1.56
C TYR A 133 11.68 13.01 1.31
N THR A 134 12.68 13.71 1.86
CA THR A 134 14.08 13.27 1.84
C THR A 134 14.47 12.73 3.22
N PHE A 135 14.73 11.44 3.29
CA PHE A 135 15.25 10.79 4.49
C PHE A 135 16.78 10.88 4.51
N ASN A 136 17.36 11.08 5.70
CA ASN A 136 18.80 10.89 5.90
C ASN A 136 19.02 9.52 6.55
N VAL A 137 19.63 8.62 5.82
CA VAL A 137 19.90 7.25 6.28
C VAL A 137 21.43 7.03 6.26
N ASN A 138 22.05 6.94 7.43
CA ASN A 138 23.49 6.76 7.56
C ASN A 138 24.32 7.80 6.77
N GLY A 139 23.87 9.05 6.76
CA GLY A 139 24.53 10.14 6.05
C GLY A 139 24.17 10.26 4.56
N GLN A 140 23.40 9.34 4.03
CA GLN A 140 22.90 9.38 2.65
C GLN A 140 21.52 10.01 2.59
N LYS A 141 21.33 10.95 1.68
CA LYS A 141 20.00 11.53 1.37
C LYS A 141 19.25 10.62 0.42
N ILE A 142 18.09 10.12 0.86
CA ILE A 142 17.20 9.27 0.07
C ILE A 142 15.90 10.05 -0.16
N PHE A 143 15.72 10.56 -1.38
CA PHE A 143 14.50 11.23 -1.79
C PHE A 143 13.44 10.20 -2.18
N ILE A 144 12.24 10.33 -1.63
CA ILE A 144 11.10 9.46 -1.89
C ILE A 144 9.93 10.26 -2.41
N SER A 145 9.38 9.81 -3.54
CA SER A 145 8.14 10.29 -4.14
C SER A 145 7.39 9.09 -4.74
N HIS A 146 6.07 9.09 -4.66
CA HIS A 146 5.24 8.10 -5.35
C HIS A 146 5.21 8.35 -6.86
N TYR A 147 5.29 9.63 -7.24
CA TYR A 147 5.27 10.04 -8.64
C TYR A 147 6.67 10.22 -9.21
N PRO A 148 6.86 9.98 -10.52
CA PRO A 148 8.14 10.28 -11.16
C PRO A 148 8.42 11.79 -11.10
N CYS A 149 9.62 12.14 -10.67
CA CYS A 149 10.09 13.51 -10.59
C CYS A 149 11.13 13.79 -11.67
N ARG A 150 11.04 14.96 -12.31
CA ARG A 150 12.05 15.41 -13.28
C ARG A 150 13.33 15.89 -12.58
N SER A 151 13.20 16.43 -11.36
CA SER A 151 14.30 16.88 -10.51
C SER A 151 13.87 16.80 -9.04
N TRP A 152 14.82 16.68 -8.15
CA TRP A 152 14.62 16.62 -6.69
C TRP A 152 15.79 17.28 -5.98
N GLU A 153 15.68 17.48 -4.68
CA GLU A 153 16.75 18.04 -3.86
C GLU A 153 18.06 17.26 -4.05
N SER A 154 19.15 17.95 -4.39
CA SER A 154 20.47 17.35 -4.67
C SER A 154 20.52 16.43 -5.91
N SER A 155 19.61 16.57 -6.88
CA SER A 155 19.59 15.75 -8.11
C SER A 155 20.72 16.09 -9.11
N PHE A 156 21.47 17.14 -8.85
CA PHE A 156 22.53 17.65 -9.75
C PHE A 156 23.95 17.50 -9.17
N TYR A 157 24.11 16.71 -8.10
CA TYR A 157 25.38 16.48 -7.42
C TYR A 157 25.77 15.01 -7.41
#